data_bef50aa6c0d014fd7f2abe3d667d75fe
#
_entry.id   bef50aa6c0d014fd7f2abe3d667d75fe
#
_cell.length_a   1.000
_cell.length_b   1.000
_cell.length_c   1.000
_cell.angle_alpha   90.00
_cell.angle_beta   90.00
_cell.angle_gamma   90.00
#
_symmetry.space_group_name_H-M   'P 1'
#
loop_
_entity.id
_entity.type
_entity.pdbx_description
1 polymer ?
#
loop_
_entity_poly.entity_id
_entity_poly.type
_entity_poly.pdbx_seq_one_letter_code
_entity_poly.pdbx_strand_id
1 'polypeptide(L)'
;MAYVILNLVCVAALVGIDQAIKLSVDALVLAGDLYDKTTPSAEATALLDWFFTECAENNLRVLATPGNHDSAERVGYAKHLLAREKIHLAGVYNGTIEKVDLEDDFGPITFWLVPFLKPAHVRPYHPEADIAQDYTAALEAALSDIDLDPRARNVCIAHQFVTAGGKAPERCDSEINVGGLDNVDSHVFDQFDYVALGHIRRPQQVGRQTVRYAGSPLKYSLSETNHVKSAVLVELSEKASDANPGTCATIELLPIEPLHDLRSIRGPLDAITSPEVVAEGDSDDYLGITLTDEEPALDALARIRSTYSRVLSVDFDNSRTRVASAQSSLSHEIESFDPFELFGRFYHEQNGADLTDKQRDLVRSMLQTAHVMEGGAR
;
A
#
# COMPACT_ATOMS: atom_id res chain seq x y z
N MET A 1 24.95 11.78 -2.67
CA MET A 1 24.21 11.36 -1.46
C MET A 1 23.45 10.09 -1.73
N ALA A 2 23.46 9.17 -0.78
CA ALA A 2 22.73 7.91 -0.85
C ALA A 2 21.53 7.94 0.12
N TYR A 3 20.38 7.48 -0.34
CA TYR A 3 19.13 7.50 0.42
C TYR A 3 18.52 6.11 0.45
N VAL A 4 18.08 5.67 1.62
CA VAL A 4 17.27 4.44 1.77
C VAL A 4 15.82 4.83 1.91
N ILE A 5 14.97 4.24 1.10
CA ILE A 5 13.54 4.49 1.07
C ILE A 5 12.83 3.25 1.59
N LEU A 6 12.08 3.43 2.66
CA LEU A 6 11.28 2.39 3.30
C LEU A 6 9.84 2.84 3.43
N ASN A 7 8.93 1.88 3.33
CA ASN A 7 7.55 2.06 3.78
C ASN A 7 7.45 1.32 5.12
N LEU A 8 7.34 2.06 6.23
CA LEU A 8 7.54 1.50 7.56
C LEU A 8 6.25 0.96 8.14
N VAL A 9 6.22 -0.33 8.47
CA VAL A 9 5.35 -0.87 9.52
C VAL A 9 6.25 -1.62 10.52
N CYS A 10 6.29 -1.11 11.66
CA CYS A 10 6.79 -1.51 12.99
C CYS A 10 7.94 -2.52 13.19
N VAL A 11 8.23 -3.49 12.34
CA VAL A 11 9.24 -4.54 12.64
C VAL A 11 10.51 -4.44 11.78
N ALA A 12 10.42 -3.84 10.61
CA ALA A 12 11.59 -3.64 9.73
C ALA A 12 12.46 -2.42 10.11
N ALA A 13 12.04 -1.67 11.12
CA ALA A 13 12.76 -0.51 11.62
C ALA A 13 14.23 -0.82 11.95
N LEU A 14 14.48 -1.94 12.65
CA LEU A 14 15.85 -2.39 12.99
C LEU A 14 16.69 -2.67 11.75
N VAL A 15 16.16 -3.44 10.80
CA VAL A 15 16.90 -3.79 9.57
C VAL A 15 17.16 -2.55 8.73
N GLY A 16 16.21 -1.61 8.68
CA GLY A 16 16.36 -0.36 7.96
C GLY A 16 17.43 0.56 8.56
N ILE A 17 17.46 0.72 9.89
CA ILE A 17 18.48 1.52 10.59
C ILE A 17 19.87 0.90 10.42
N ASP A 18 20.01 -0.41 10.68
CA ASP A 18 21.28 -1.11 10.53
C ASP A 18 21.85 -1.01 9.13
N GLN A 19 21.01 -1.19 8.10
CA GLN A 19 21.44 -1.03 6.71
C GLN A 19 21.79 0.41 6.38
N ALA A 20 21.00 1.39 6.82
CA ALA A 20 21.26 2.80 6.62
C ALA A 20 22.61 3.22 7.25
N ILE A 21 22.92 2.73 8.45
CA ILE A 21 24.19 2.98 9.12
C ILE A 21 25.33 2.30 8.38
N LYS A 22 25.20 1.01 8.03
CA LYS A 22 26.25 0.25 7.31
C LYS A 22 26.59 0.86 5.95
N LEU A 23 25.60 1.38 5.25
CA LEU A 23 25.76 2.01 3.94
C LEU A 23 26.10 3.50 4.06
N SER A 24 26.12 4.06 5.27
CA SER A 24 26.37 5.49 5.53
C SER A 24 25.47 6.40 4.68
N VAL A 25 24.16 6.10 4.65
CA VAL A 25 23.20 6.89 3.86
C VAL A 25 23.00 8.27 4.49
N ASP A 26 22.71 9.28 3.68
CA ASP A 26 22.52 10.66 4.11
C ASP A 26 21.13 10.91 4.70
N ALA A 27 20.13 10.16 4.27
CA ALA A 27 18.80 10.20 4.84
C ALA A 27 18.00 8.90 4.61
N LEU A 28 17.08 8.64 5.54
CA LEU A 28 16.06 7.60 5.46
C LEU A 28 14.72 8.25 5.07
N VAL A 29 14.06 7.70 4.06
CA VAL A 29 12.80 8.21 3.52
C VAL A 29 11.67 7.25 3.85
N LEU A 30 10.59 7.76 4.46
CA LEU A 30 9.39 7.01 4.82
C LEU A 30 8.19 7.57 4.06
N ALA A 31 7.71 6.82 3.07
CA ALA A 31 6.64 7.26 2.18
C ALA A 31 5.24 6.88 2.70
N GLY A 32 4.88 7.32 3.89
CA GLY A 32 3.55 7.19 4.48
C GLY A 32 3.25 5.84 5.15
N ASP A 33 2.07 5.79 5.77
CA ASP A 33 1.59 4.67 6.60
C ASP A 33 2.61 4.27 7.68
N LEU A 34 2.98 5.27 8.51
CA LEU A 34 3.84 5.07 9.67
C LEU A 34 3.15 4.20 10.72
N TYR A 35 1.82 4.24 10.74
CA TYR A 35 0.93 3.42 11.53
C TYR A 35 -0.09 2.68 10.65
N ASP A 36 -0.54 1.52 11.11
CA ASP A 36 -1.60 0.74 10.46
C ASP A 36 -3.00 1.37 10.64
N LYS A 37 -3.15 2.25 11.64
CA LYS A 37 -4.45 2.88 11.98
C LYS A 37 -4.26 4.32 12.42
N THR A 38 -5.24 5.16 12.14
CA THR A 38 -5.29 6.57 12.56
C THR A 38 -5.22 6.75 14.09
N THR A 39 -5.60 5.72 14.84
CA THR A 39 -5.42 5.66 16.30
C THR A 39 -4.55 4.44 16.61
N PRO A 40 -3.21 4.61 16.65
CA PRO A 40 -2.29 3.51 16.92
C PRO A 40 -2.40 3.01 18.37
N SER A 41 -1.95 1.78 18.62
CA SER A 41 -1.81 1.25 19.96
C SER A 41 -0.65 1.95 20.71
N ALA A 42 -0.61 1.79 22.03
CA ALA A 42 0.49 2.31 22.84
C ALA A 42 1.84 1.70 22.43
N GLU A 43 1.84 0.40 22.12
CA GLU A 43 3.04 -0.32 21.67
C GLU A 43 3.55 0.19 20.32
N ALA A 44 2.63 0.44 19.35
CA ALA A 44 3.00 1.00 18.06
C ALA A 44 3.56 2.41 18.20
N THR A 45 3.00 3.23 19.09
CA THR A 45 3.50 4.58 19.39
C THR A 45 4.88 4.52 20.03
N ALA A 46 5.10 3.64 21.02
CA ALA A 46 6.38 3.47 21.66
C ALA A 46 7.47 2.96 20.67
N LEU A 47 7.09 2.12 19.72
CA LEU A 47 8.00 1.60 18.70
C LEU A 47 8.43 2.70 17.70
N LEU A 48 7.52 3.57 17.27
CA LEU A 48 7.88 4.69 16.39
C LEU A 48 8.74 5.73 17.12
N ASP A 49 8.44 6.00 18.40
CA ASP A 49 9.25 6.86 19.26
C ASP A 49 10.68 6.31 19.41
N TRP A 50 10.81 5.02 19.71
CA TRP A 50 12.09 4.34 19.75
C TRP A 50 12.85 4.45 18.41
N PHE A 51 12.17 4.21 17.29
CA PHE A 51 12.76 4.30 15.95
C PHE A 51 13.32 5.69 15.66
N PHE A 52 12.57 6.75 15.95
CA PHE A 52 13.05 8.12 15.76
C PHE A 52 14.19 8.46 16.71
N THR A 53 14.16 7.95 17.95
CA THR A 53 15.23 8.13 18.92
C THR A 53 16.52 7.47 18.42
N GLU A 54 16.46 6.22 17.96
CA GLU A 54 17.62 5.52 17.38
C GLU A 54 18.18 6.24 16.16
N CYS A 55 17.31 6.76 15.28
CA CYS A 55 17.75 7.56 14.13
C CYS A 55 18.49 8.83 14.59
N ALA A 56 17.95 9.55 15.58
CA ALA A 56 18.57 10.76 16.11
C ALA A 56 19.91 10.47 16.80
N GLU A 57 19.99 9.42 17.63
CA GLU A 57 21.23 9.01 18.32
C GLU A 57 22.34 8.60 17.34
N ASN A 58 21.96 8.00 16.20
CA ASN A 58 22.90 7.64 15.13
C ASN A 58 23.10 8.78 14.11
N ASN A 59 22.58 9.99 14.39
CA ASN A 59 22.69 11.16 13.51
C ASN A 59 22.11 10.93 12.08
N LEU A 60 21.19 9.97 11.94
CA LEU A 60 20.53 9.61 10.69
C LEU A 60 19.32 10.52 10.45
N ARG A 61 19.32 11.23 9.33
CA ARG A 61 18.19 12.08 8.95
C ARG A 61 17.02 11.24 8.52
N VAL A 62 15.81 11.63 8.93
CA VAL A 62 14.55 11.01 8.52
C VAL A 62 13.69 12.03 7.79
N LEU A 63 13.12 11.64 6.65
CA LEU A 63 12.17 12.41 5.87
C LEU A 63 10.89 11.58 5.74
N ALA A 64 9.78 12.03 6.31
CA ALA A 64 8.57 11.23 6.33
C ALA A 64 7.31 12.05 6.01
N THR A 65 6.36 11.39 5.34
CA THR A 65 5.04 11.94 5.06
C THR A 65 3.95 11.01 5.61
N PRO A 66 2.80 11.50 6.08
CA PRO A 66 1.71 10.63 6.49
C PRO A 66 1.01 9.98 5.29
N GLY A 67 0.59 8.72 5.47
CA GLY A 67 -0.23 7.97 4.53
C GLY A 67 -1.73 8.06 4.83
N ASN A 68 -2.51 7.19 4.19
CA ASN A 68 -3.97 7.19 4.36
C ASN A 68 -4.44 6.46 5.64
N HIS A 69 -3.60 5.61 6.22
CA HIS A 69 -3.84 4.97 7.52
C HIS A 69 -3.43 5.88 8.69
N ASP A 70 -2.58 6.85 8.45
CA ASP A 70 -2.12 7.80 9.47
C ASP A 70 -3.16 8.88 9.78
N SER A 71 -3.05 9.51 10.97
CA SER A 71 -3.57 10.85 11.22
C SER A 71 -2.45 11.85 10.98
N ALA A 72 -2.58 12.69 9.95
CA ALA A 72 -1.58 13.71 9.62
C ALA A 72 -1.34 14.69 10.79
N GLU A 73 -2.38 14.95 11.62
CA GLU A 73 -2.26 15.77 12.83
C GLU A 73 -1.35 15.12 13.88
N ARG A 74 -1.46 13.79 14.06
CA ARG A 74 -0.65 13.04 15.04
C ARG A 74 0.77 12.83 14.56
N VAL A 75 0.95 12.51 13.27
CA VAL A 75 2.29 12.41 12.66
C VAL A 75 3.01 13.75 12.71
N GLY A 76 2.31 14.84 12.38
CA GLY A 76 2.85 16.20 12.45
C GLY A 76 3.00 16.76 13.86
N TYR A 77 2.62 16.03 14.93
CA TYR A 77 2.82 16.46 16.30
C TYR A 77 4.31 16.63 16.62
N ALA A 78 4.65 17.75 17.21
CA ALA A 78 6.02 18.12 17.56
C ALA A 78 7.04 18.17 16.40
N LYS A 79 6.61 18.17 15.12
CA LYS A 79 7.50 18.14 13.94
C LYS A 79 8.58 19.22 13.94
N HIS A 80 8.28 20.44 14.46
CA HIS A 80 9.26 21.53 14.56
C HIS A 80 10.34 21.29 15.63
N LEU A 81 10.04 20.47 16.64
CA LEU A 81 11.04 20.05 17.63
C LEU A 81 11.89 18.91 17.04
N LEU A 82 11.24 17.92 16.41
CA LEU A 82 11.89 16.77 15.78
C LEU A 82 12.82 17.18 14.62
N ALA A 83 12.46 18.23 13.88
CA ALA A 83 13.31 18.77 12.83
C ALA A 83 14.70 19.26 13.32
N ARG A 84 14.82 19.63 14.62
CA ARG A 84 16.13 19.98 15.24
C ARG A 84 17.04 18.77 15.34
N GLU A 85 16.46 17.59 15.48
CA GLU A 85 17.13 16.28 15.52
C GLU A 85 17.16 15.63 14.12
N LYS A 86 17.00 16.42 13.05
CA LYS A 86 17.00 15.97 11.65
C LYS A 86 15.86 15.03 11.28
N ILE A 87 14.79 14.97 12.05
CA ILE A 87 13.59 14.20 11.77
C ILE A 87 12.53 15.15 11.21
N HIS A 88 12.32 15.12 9.90
CA HIS A 88 11.43 16.00 9.17
C HIS A 88 10.13 15.25 8.83
N LEU A 89 9.03 15.67 9.40
CA LEU A 89 7.71 15.05 9.22
C LEU A 89 6.77 16.05 8.54
N ALA A 90 6.12 15.65 7.46
CA ALA A 90 4.98 16.40 6.95
C ALA A 90 3.78 16.26 7.92
N GLY A 91 2.98 17.30 7.99
CA GLY A 91 1.74 17.32 8.75
C GLY A 91 0.51 17.40 7.85
N VAL A 92 -0.55 18.01 8.40
CA VAL A 92 -1.77 18.30 7.63
C VAL A 92 -1.46 19.29 6.52
N TYR A 93 -1.96 18.99 5.31
CA TYR A 93 -1.90 19.92 4.18
C TYR A 93 -2.69 21.20 4.51
N ASN A 94 -2.04 22.33 4.37
CA ASN A 94 -2.58 23.64 4.69
C ASN A 94 -2.53 24.63 3.51
N GLY A 95 -2.51 24.09 2.28
CA GLY A 95 -2.35 24.85 1.04
C GLY A 95 -0.91 24.91 0.55
N THR A 96 0.06 24.34 1.27
CA THR A 96 1.47 24.29 0.85
C THR A 96 2.06 22.90 1.06
N ILE A 97 2.96 22.49 0.16
CA ILE A 97 3.75 21.27 0.32
C ILE A 97 5.02 21.62 1.10
N GLU A 98 5.28 20.87 2.16
CA GLU A 98 6.49 21.04 2.96
C GLU A 98 7.71 20.56 2.19
N LYS A 99 8.83 21.28 2.34
CA LYS A 99 10.09 20.92 1.72
C LYS A 99 11.23 20.86 2.72
N VAL A 100 12.24 20.06 2.37
CA VAL A 100 13.52 19.99 3.08
C VAL A 100 14.64 20.15 2.05
N ASP A 101 15.40 21.23 2.21
CA ASP A 101 16.53 21.52 1.35
C ASP A 101 17.81 20.95 1.97
N LEU A 102 18.56 20.18 1.19
CA LEU A 102 19.87 19.63 1.54
C LEU A 102 20.88 20.06 0.48
N GLU A 103 22.16 19.89 0.78
CA GLU A 103 23.26 20.21 -0.13
C GLU A 103 24.38 19.19 0.01
N ASP A 104 24.98 18.80 -1.10
CA ASP A 104 26.19 17.98 -1.17
C ASP A 104 27.18 18.54 -2.20
N ASP A 105 28.24 17.78 -2.49
CA ASP A 105 29.28 18.18 -3.45
C ASP A 105 28.76 18.43 -4.87
N PHE A 106 27.58 17.92 -5.20
CA PHE A 106 26.89 18.10 -6.48
C PHE A 106 25.84 19.23 -6.45
N GLY A 107 25.74 19.99 -5.35
CA GLY A 107 24.84 21.12 -5.18
C GLY A 107 23.51 20.78 -4.46
N PRO A 108 22.47 21.60 -4.65
CA PRO A 108 21.24 21.49 -3.86
C PRO A 108 20.38 20.29 -4.25
N ILE A 109 19.72 19.75 -3.22
CA ILE A 109 18.68 18.71 -3.34
C ILE A 109 17.47 19.17 -2.54
N THR A 110 16.30 19.21 -3.16
CA THR A 110 15.04 19.54 -2.47
C THR A 110 14.16 18.31 -2.37
N PHE A 111 13.75 17.99 -1.16
CA PHE A 111 12.77 16.94 -0.88
C PHE A 111 11.41 17.58 -0.63
N TRP A 112 10.39 17.15 -1.38
CA TRP A 112 9.02 17.60 -1.30
C TRP A 112 8.19 16.54 -0.58
N LEU A 113 7.69 16.86 0.61
CA LEU A 113 6.96 15.93 1.47
C LEU A 113 5.47 16.10 1.25
N VAL A 114 4.88 15.24 0.42
CA VAL A 114 3.47 15.29 0.03
C VAL A 114 2.68 14.31 0.90
N PRO A 115 1.85 14.78 1.83
CA PRO A 115 0.99 13.91 2.62
C PRO A 115 -0.06 13.22 1.74
N PHE A 116 -0.73 12.20 2.25
CA PHE A 116 -1.87 11.62 1.55
C PHE A 116 -2.96 12.67 1.33
N LEU A 117 -3.27 12.94 0.07
CA LEU A 117 -4.23 13.97 -0.32
C LEU A 117 -5.48 13.35 -0.97
N LYS A 118 -6.63 13.82 -0.52
CA LYS A 118 -7.93 13.64 -1.19
C LYS A 118 -8.36 14.95 -1.82
N PRO A 119 -9.20 14.94 -2.85
CA PRO A 119 -9.76 16.17 -3.42
C PRO A 119 -10.35 17.13 -2.37
N ALA A 120 -11.00 16.57 -1.33
CA ALA A 120 -11.57 17.37 -0.25
C ALA A 120 -10.52 18.13 0.59
N HIS A 121 -9.28 17.64 0.67
CA HIS A 121 -8.20 18.32 1.40
C HIS A 121 -7.63 19.49 0.62
N VAL A 122 -7.66 19.44 -0.71
CA VAL A 122 -7.00 20.40 -1.60
C VAL A 122 -7.95 21.55 -2.01
N ARG A 123 -9.21 21.24 -2.31
CA ARG A 123 -10.22 22.22 -2.75
C ARG A 123 -10.31 23.50 -1.93
N PRO A 124 -10.22 23.50 -0.59
CA PRO A 124 -10.32 24.73 0.19
C PRO A 124 -9.22 25.75 -0.12
N TYR A 125 -8.08 25.30 -0.61
CA TYR A 125 -6.89 26.11 -0.90
C TYR A 125 -6.76 26.46 -2.39
N HIS A 126 -7.46 25.74 -3.28
CA HIS A 126 -7.44 25.92 -4.74
C HIS A 126 -8.87 26.05 -5.28
N PRO A 127 -9.61 27.12 -4.89
CA PRO A 127 -11.02 27.25 -5.25
C PRO A 127 -11.27 27.45 -6.75
N GLU A 128 -10.25 27.90 -7.49
CA GLU A 128 -10.33 28.10 -8.96
C GLU A 128 -10.04 26.83 -9.75
N ALA A 129 -9.50 25.78 -9.12
CA ALA A 129 -9.16 24.54 -9.81
C ALA A 129 -10.40 23.61 -9.89
N ASP A 130 -10.63 23.02 -11.05
CA ASP A 130 -11.71 22.03 -11.26
C ASP A 130 -11.26 20.66 -10.75
N ILE A 131 -11.20 20.51 -9.44
CA ILE A 131 -10.73 19.29 -8.77
C ILE A 131 -11.83 18.23 -8.70
N ALA A 132 -13.10 18.65 -8.49
CA ALA A 132 -14.25 17.76 -8.28
C ALA A 132 -13.95 16.58 -7.34
N GLN A 133 -13.97 15.34 -7.84
CA GLN A 133 -13.56 14.12 -7.14
C GLN A 133 -12.30 13.49 -7.74
N ASP A 134 -11.59 14.22 -8.60
CA ASP A 134 -10.41 13.77 -9.31
C ASP A 134 -9.15 13.94 -8.44
N TYR A 135 -8.51 12.83 -8.12
CA TYR A 135 -7.28 12.80 -7.33
C TYR A 135 -6.07 13.31 -8.12
N THR A 136 -6.06 13.10 -9.45
CA THR A 136 -5.00 13.64 -10.32
C THR A 136 -5.06 15.16 -10.31
N ALA A 137 -6.22 15.74 -10.61
CA ALA A 137 -6.42 17.18 -10.59
C ALA A 137 -6.15 17.81 -9.22
N ALA A 138 -6.49 17.10 -8.14
CA ALA A 138 -6.18 17.55 -6.78
C ALA A 138 -4.68 17.62 -6.53
N LEU A 139 -3.94 16.58 -6.92
CA LEU A 139 -2.50 16.55 -6.72
C LEU A 139 -1.77 17.53 -7.63
N GLU A 140 -2.21 17.70 -8.89
CA GLU A 140 -1.72 18.75 -9.78
C GLU A 140 -1.88 20.14 -9.16
N ALA A 141 -3.07 20.45 -8.63
CA ALA A 141 -3.32 21.72 -7.97
C ALA A 141 -2.39 21.92 -6.76
N ALA A 142 -2.24 20.90 -5.91
CA ALA A 142 -1.34 20.99 -4.75
C ALA A 142 0.14 21.14 -5.13
N LEU A 143 0.58 20.56 -6.26
CA LEU A 143 1.95 20.65 -6.75
C LEU A 143 2.19 21.88 -7.64
N SER A 144 1.14 22.59 -8.10
CA SER A 144 1.30 23.77 -8.94
C SER A 144 1.94 24.96 -8.20
N ASP A 145 1.81 25.00 -6.87
CA ASP A 145 2.31 26.11 -6.03
C ASP A 145 3.75 25.89 -5.53
N ILE A 146 4.39 24.74 -5.85
CA ILE A 146 5.78 24.51 -5.43
C ILE A 146 6.73 25.33 -6.28
N ASP A 147 7.67 25.99 -5.61
CA ASP A 147 8.78 26.71 -6.28
C ASP A 147 9.94 25.74 -6.56
N LEU A 148 9.76 24.93 -7.63
CA LEU A 148 10.72 23.91 -8.02
C LEU A 148 11.79 24.51 -8.91
N ASP A 149 13.07 24.55 -8.46
CA ASP A 149 14.19 24.85 -9.34
C ASP A 149 14.55 23.62 -10.21
N PRO A 150 14.31 23.64 -11.51
CA PRO A 150 14.60 22.50 -12.38
C PRO A 150 16.09 22.15 -12.47
N ARG A 151 16.98 23.05 -12.06
CA ARG A 151 18.43 22.81 -12.03
C ARG A 151 18.86 22.08 -10.78
N ALA A 152 18.10 22.18 -9.69
CA ALA A 152 18.30 21.39 -8.48
C ALA A 152 17.82 19.95 -8.68
N ARG A 153 18.32 19.04 -7.87
CA ARG A 153 17.81 17.66 -7.78
C ARG A 153 16.55 17.67 -6.92
N ASN A 154 15.42 17.28 -7.51
CA ASN A 154 14.13 17.32 -6.85
C ASN A 154 13.60 15.91 -6.58
N VAL A 155 13.33 15.60 -5.32
CA VAL A 155 12.78 14.32 -4.87
C VAL A 155 11.39 14.56 -4.29
N CYS A 156 10.39 13.82 -4.77
CA CYS A 156 9.06 13.81 -4.20
C CYS A 156 8.88 12.58 -3.30
N ILE A 157 8.32 12.78 -2.11
CA ILE A 157 7.90 11.72 -1.20
C ILE A 157 6.39 11.80 -1.12
N ALA A 158 5.67 10.78 -1.58
CA ALA A 158 4.21 10.81 -1.63
C ALA A 158 3.60 9.45 -1.26
N HIS A 159 2.36 9.49 -0.81
CA HIS A 159 1.59 8.30 -0.48
C HIS A 159 0.27 8.34 -1.24
N GLN A 160 0.21 7.75 -2.43
CA GLN A 160 -0.94 7.81 -3.33
C GLN A 160 -1.05 6.54 -4.17
N PHE A 161 -2.27 6.24 -4.64
CA PHE A 161 -2.47 5.21 -5.65
C PHE A 161 -2.19 5.79 -7.05
N VAL A 162 -1.09 5.39 -7.66
CA VAL A 162 -0.59 5.97 -8.91
C VAL A 162 -0.65 4.96 -10.05
N THR A 163 -1.16 5.40 -11.19
CA THR A 163 -1.20 4.63 -12.45
C THR A 163 -0.37 5.32 -13.53
N ALA A 164 0.06 4.57 -14.54
CA ALA A 164 0.77 5.13 -15.68
C ALA A 164 0.10 4.74 -16.98
N GLY A 165 -0.40 5.72 -17.76
CA GLY A 165 -1.08 5.47 -19.01
C GLY A 165 -2.29 4.54 -18.87
N GLY A 166 -3.05 4.66 -17.77
CA GLY A 166 -4.19 3.81 -17.47
C GLY A 166 -3.84 2.42 -16.94
N LYS A 167 -2.55 2.06 -16.81
CA LYS A 167 -2.12 0.78 -16.23
C LYS A 167 -1.95 0.92 -14.73
N ALA A 168 -2.75 0.16 -13.98
CA ALA A 168 -2.66 0.10 -12.53
C ALA A 168 -1.44 -0.73 -12.06
N PRO A 169 -0.85 -0.40 -10.89
CA PRO A 169 0.16 -1.23 -10.25
C PRO A 169 -0.44 -2.58 -9.81
N GLU A 170 0.40 -3.59 -9.65
CA GLU A 170 -0.01 -4.86 -9.08
C GLU A 170 -0.31 -4.70 -7.59
N ARG A 171 -1.43 -5.25 -7.13
CA ARG A 171 -1.92 -5.19 -5.75
C ARG A 171 -2.00 -6.57 -5.12
N CYS A 172 -1.98 -6.61 -3.80
CA CYS A 172 -2.36 -7.79 -3.03
C CYS A 172 -3.83 -7.69 -2.58
N ASP A 173 -4.42 -8.82 -2.19
CA ASP A 173 -5.85 -8.92 -1.82
C ASP A 173 -6.25 -8.02 -0.64
N SER A 174 -5.27 -7.63 0.18
CA SER A 174 -5.48 -6.72 1.31
C SER A 174 -5.51 -5.23 0.93
N GLU A 175 -5.23 -4.87 -0.33
CA GLU A 175 -5.26 -3.51 -0.87
C GLU A 175 -6.57 -3.29 -1.63
N ILE A 176 -7.69 -3.27 -0.89
CA ILE A 176 -9.01 -3.08 -1.48
C ILE A 176 -9.18 -1.61 -1.85
N ASN A 177 -9.38 -1.36 -3.13
CA ASN A 177 -9.78 -0.07 -3.64
C ASN A 177 -11.21 -0.14 -4.19
N VAL A 178 -12.09 0.72 -3.67
CA VAL A 178 -13.48 0.78 -4.11
C VAL A 178 -13.57 1.63 -5.37
N GLY A 179 -13.65 0.96 -6.53
CA GLY A 179 -14.04 1.59 -7.79
C GLY A 179 -12.98 2.41 -8.52
N GLY A 180 -11.70 2.44 -8.08
CA GLY A 180 -10.62 3.14 -8.80
C GLY A 180 -10.74 4.67 -8.85
N LEU A 181 -11.53 5.26 -7.94
CA LEU A 181 -11.77 6.70 -7.88
C LEU A 181 -10.61 7.51 -7.29
N ASP A 182 -9.68 6.85 -6.58
CA ASP A 182 -8.51 7.44 -5.90
C ASP A 182 -7.23 7.41 -6.75
N ASN A 183 -7.38 7.21 -8.04
CA ASN A 183 -6.28 7.10 -8.99
C ASN A 183 -5.64 8.45 -9.29
N VAL A 184 -4.31 8.49 -9.19
CA VAL A 184 -3.46 9.60 -9.64
C VAL A 184 -2.69 9.15 -10.88
N ASP A 185 -2.69 9.93 -11.95
CA ASP A 185 -1.84 9.64 -13.10
C ASP A 185 -0.38 10.05 -12.82
N SER A 186 0.56 9.21 -13.24
CA SER A 186 1.99 9.38 -12.96
C SER A 186 2.60 10.65 -13.58
N HIS A 187 1.97 11.26 -14.58
CA HIS A 187 2.49 12.47 -15.24
C HIS A 187 2.62 13.68 -14.28
N VAL A 188 1.83 13.71 -13.18
CA VAL A 188 1.94 14.76 -12.16
C VAL A 188 3.33 14.81 -11.52
N PHE A 189 4.09 13.72 -11.64
CA PHE A 189 5.43 13.57 -11.09
C PHE A 189 6.56 13.79 -12.11
N ASP A 190 6.26 14.16 -13.34
CA ASP A 190 7.27 14.23 -14.42
C ASP A 190 8.40 15.23 -14.14
N GLN A 191 8.13 16.26 -13.34
CA GLN A 191 9.11 17.28 -12.97
C GLN A 191 10.16 16.84 -11.94
N PHE A 192 9.97 15.70 -11.25
CA PHE A 192 10.85 15.23 -10.19
C PHE A 192 11.91 14.26 -10.71
N ASP A 193 13.11 14.32 -10.15
CA ASP A 193 14.20 13.39 -10.47
C ASP A 193 13.97 11.99 -9.90
N TYR A 194 13.40 11.93 -8.69
CA TYR A 194 12.98 10.69 -8.05
C TYR A 194 11.66 10.88 -7.31
N VAL A 195 10.83 9.86 -7.33
CA VAL A 195 9.56 9.84 -6.59
C VAL A 195 9.48 8.58 -5.73
N ALA A 196 9.52 8.78 -4.43
CA ALA A 196 9.32 7.74 -3.44
C ALA A 196 7.82 7.58 -3.17
N LEU A 197 7.22 6.49 -3.63
CA LEU A 197 5.81 6.19 -3.43
C LEU A 197 5.59 5.18 -2.30
N GLY A 198 4.64 5.47 -1.43
CA GLY A 198 3.99 4.53 -0.52
C GLY A 198 2.57 4.20 -0.95
N HIS A 199 1.87 3.37 -0.21
CA HIS A 199 0.51 2.88 -0.40
C HIS A 199 0.45 1.43 -0.92
N ILE A 200 1.22 1.06 -1.93
CA ILE A 200 1.23 -0.30 -2.49
C ILE A 200 2.32 -1.12 -1.81
N ARG A 201 1.96 -2.33 -1.35
CA ARG A 201 2.85 -3.23 -0.56
C ARG A 201 3.85 -4.00 -1.41
N ARG A 202 3.63 -4.10 -2.72
CA ARG A 202 4.57 -4.73 -3.65
C ARG A 202 5.59 -3.71 -4.15
N PRO A 203 6.91 -3.95 -4.00
CA PRO A 203 7.94 -3.11 -4.62
C PRO A 203 7.79 -3.14 -6.15
N GLN A 204 7.58 -1.98 -6.77
CA GLN A 204 7.42 -1.89 -8.23
C GLN A 204 7.58 -0.45 -8.74
N GLN A 205 7.92 -0.31 -10.00
CA GLN A 205 7.94 0.97 -10.70
C GLN A 205 6.57 1.32 -11.29
N VAL A 206 6.32 2.62 -11.51
CA VAL A 206 5.14 3.14 -12.17
C VAL A 206 5.56 4.06 -13.32
N GLY A 207 5.29 3.66 -14.56
CA GLY A 207 5.75 4.36 -15.74
C GLY A 207 7.28 4.30 -15.90
N ARG A 208 8.01 5.23 -15.31
CA ARG A 208 9.48 5.27 -15.33
C ARG A 208 10.12 4.66 -14.08
N GLN A 209 11.38 4.24 -14.20
CA GLN A 209 12.10 3.53 -13.12
C GLN A 209 12.27 4.39 -11.85
N THR A 210 12.36 5.71 -12.00
CA THR A 210 12.55 6.65 -10.90
C THR A 210 11.26 7.12 -10.23
N VAL A 211 10.10 6.57 -10.63
CA VAL A 211 8.81 6.70 -9.93
C VAL A 211 8.43 5.30 -9.45
N ARG A 212 8.48 5.06 -8.14
CA ARG A 212 8.31 3.69 -7.67
C ARG A 212 7.82 3.57 -6.24
N TYR A 213 7.09 2.49 -6.02
CA TYR A 213 6.74 2.01 -4.69
C TYR A 213 7.92 1.26 -4.08
N ALA A 214 8.30 1.61 -2.86
CA ALA A 214 9.25 0.83 -2.08
C ALA A 214 8.64 -0.51 -1.64
N GLY A 215 7.32 -0.55 -1.49
CA GLY A 215 6.60 -1.69 -0.94
C GLY A 215 6.62 -1.69 0.59
N SER A 216 5.95 -2.65 1.20
CA SER A 216 6.07 -2.88 2.64
C SER A 216 7.33 -3.68 2.96
N PRO A 217 7.98 -3.45 4.11
CA PRO A 217 9.21 -4.15 4.46
C PRO A 217 9.01 -5.63 4.79
N LEU A 218 7.81 -6.01 5.22
CA LEU A 218 7.45 -7.40 5.52
C LEU A 218 6.19 -7.79 4.74
N LYS A 219 5.91 -9.09 4.68
CA LYS A 219 4.68 -9.65 4.13
C LYS A 219 3.59 -9.65 5.22
N TYR A 220 2.44 -9.06 4.95
CA TYR A 220 1.32 -8.94 5.90
C TYR A 220 0.10 -9.76 5.50
N SER A 221 0.11 -10.37 4.32
CA SER A 221 -0.98 -11.19 3.79
C SER A 221 -0.42 -12.39 3.06
N LEU A 222 -1.17 -13.50 3.08
CA LEU A 222 -0.82 -14.70 2.32
C LEU A 222 -0.81 -14.46 0.80
N SER A 223 -1.47 -13.42 0.31
CA SER A 223 -1.34 -12.99 -1.09
C SER A 223 0.04 -12.40 -1.43
N GLU A 224 0.85 -12.09 -0.42
CA GLU A 224 2.21 -11.53 -0.57
C GLU A 224 3.33 -12.59 -0.49
N THR A 225 3.00 -13.88 -0.33
CA THR A 225 4.00 -14.95 -0.14
C THR A 225 5.09 -15.00 -1.22
N ASN A 226 4.74 -14.61 -2.45
CA ASN A 226 5.66 -14.56 -3.59
C ASN A 226 6.36 -13.20 -3.75
N HIS A 227 6.14 -12.22 -2.86
CA HIS A 227 6.81 -10.94 -2.94
C HIS A 227 8.22 -11.02 -2.34
N VAL A 228 9.20 -10.46 -3.05
CA VAL A 228 10.52 -10.18 -2.50
C VAL A 228 10.46 -8.77 -1.91
N LYS A 229 10.56 -8.67 -0.60
CA LYS A 229 10.56 -7.39 0.11
C LYS A 229 11.94 -6.74 0.06
N SER A 230 11.96 -5.43 -0.13
CA SER A 230 13.22 -4.69 -0.27
C SER A 230 13.09 -3.25 0.23
N ALA A 231 14.21 -2.70 0.69
CA ALA A 231 14.42 -1.27 0.72
C ALA A 231 14.92 -0.79 -0.64
N VAL A 232 14.74 0.49 -0.94
CA VAL A 232 15.23 1.08 -2.18
C VAL A 232 16.39 2.03 -1.83
N LEU A 233 17.60 1.69 -2.24
CA LEU A 233 18.74 2.58 -2.18
C LEU A 233 18.73 3.47 -3.42
N VAL A 234 18.76 4.80 -3.20
CA VAL A 234 18.80 5.79 -4.27
C VAL A 234 20.04 6.64 -4.12
N GLU A 235 20.89 6.62 -5.12
CA GLU A 235 22.05 7.51 -5.21
C GLU A 235 21.75 8.64 -6.19
N LEU A 236 21.89 9.88 -5.74
CA LEU A 236 21.73 11.07 -6.56
C LEU A 236 23.09 11.65 -6.91
N SER A 237 23.46 11.57 -8.18
CA SER A 237 24.69 12.14 -8.74
C SER A 237 24.46 13.59 -9.22
N GLU A 238 25.48 14.18 -9.84
CA GLU A 238 25.38 15.47 -10.48
C GLU A 238 24.29 15.49 -11.57
N LYS A 239 23.47 16.54 -11.58
CA LYS A 239 22.45 16.77 -12.58
C LYS A 239 22.96 17.77 -13.62
N ALA A 240 23.06 17.35 -14.88
CA ALA A 240 23.40 18.27 -15.96
C ALA A 240 22.27 19.30 -16.14
N SER A 241 22.62 20.54 -16.51
CA SER A 241 21.68 21.67 -16.55
C SER A 241 20.50 21.51 -17.51
N ASP A 242 20.66 20.66 -18.53
CA ASP A 242 19.68 20.33 -19.57
C ASP A 242 19.20 18.87 -19.50
N ALA A 243 19.52 18.17 -18.42
CA ALA A 243 19.16 16.78 -18.25
C ALA A 243 17.67 16.60 -17.98
N ASN A 244 17.08 15.56 -18.58
CA ASN A 244 15.72 15.17 -18.23
C ASN A 244 15.64 14.69 -16.78
N PRO A 245 14.51 14.93 -16.10
CA PRO A 245 14.30 14.41 -14.74
C PRO A 245 14.57 12.91 -14.64
N GLY A 246 15.23 12.51 -13.55
CA GLY A 246 15.55 11.12 -13.26
C GLY A 246 16.89 10.60 -13.79
N THR A 247 17.59 11.35 -14.64
CA THR A 247 18.89 10.91 -15.20
C THR A 247 20.02 10.90 -14.16
N CYS A 248 19.89 11.65 -13.08
CA CYS A 248 20.86 11.69 -11.98
C CYS A 248 20.59 10.65 -10.88
N ALA A 249 19.55 9.84 -10.97
CA ALA A 249 19.20 8.88 -9.94
C ALA A 249 19.58 7.44 -10.36
N THR A 250 20.37 6.78 -9.51
CA THR A 250 20.68 5.35 -9.61
C THR A 250 19.92 4.59 -8.51
N ILE A 251 19.37 3.44 -8.84
CA ILE A 251 18.47 2.68 -7.97
C ILE A 251 19.00 1.27 -7.77
N GLU A 252 19.12 0.87 -6.52
CA GLU A 252 19.44 -0.49 -6.11
C GLU A 252 18.35 -0.99 -5.14
N LEU A 253 17.94 -2.26 -5.31
CA LEU A 253 17.00 -2.91 -4.40
C LEU A 253 17.78 -3.73 -3.39
N LEU A 254 17.64 -3.40 -2.12
CA LEU A 254 18.27 -4.11 -1.00
C LEU A 254 17.26 -5.09 -0.41
N PRO A 255 17.39 -6.40 -0.61
CA PRO A 255 16.47 -7.38 -0.06
C PRO A 255 16.38 -7.28 1.47
N ILE A 256 15.18 -7.41 2.01
CA ILE A 256 14.94 -7.48 3.45
C ILE A 256 14.63 -8.93 3.79
N GLU A 257 15.49 -9.54 4.60
CA GLU A 257 15.28 -10.87 5.13
C GLU A 257 14.52 -10.78 6.46
N PRO A 258 13.29 -11.31 6.55
CA PRO A 258 12.53 -11.31 7.80
C PRO A 258 13.10 -12.34 8.78
N LEU A 259 12.89 -12.12 10.09
CA LEU A 259 13.23 -13.12 11.10
C LEU A 259 12.43 -14.42 10.92
N HIS A 260 11.17 -14.30 10.51
CA HIS A 260 10.28 -15.39 10.14
C HIS A 260 9.56 -15.00 8.86
N ASP A 261 9.70 -15.80 7.82
CA ASP A 261 9.01 -15.50 6.55
C ASP A 261 7.54 -15.89 6.60
N LEU A 262 6.78 -15.38 5.65
CA LEU A 262 5.39 -15.77 5.40
C LEU A 262 5.34 -16.61 4.12
N ARG A 263 5.01 -17.89 4.26
CA ARG A 263 4.99 -18.85 3.17
C ARG A 263 3.62 -19.52 3.01
N SER A 264 3.35 -20.02 1.82
CA SER A 264 2.21 -20.88 1.53
C SER A 264 2.68 -22.28 1.12
N ILE A 265 2.13 -23.29 1.76
CA ILE A 265 2.42 -24.70 1.45
C ILE A 265 1.13 -25.38 1.00
N ARG A 266 1.19 -26.13 -0.09
CA ARG A 266 0.04 -26.83 -0.66
C ARG A 266 0.39 -28.29 -0.96
N GLY A 267 -0.43 -29.22 -0.47
CA GLY A 267 -0.25 -30.64 -0.74
C GLY A 267 -1.09 -31.54 0.17
N PRO A 268 -0.99 -32.86 -0.03
CA PRO A 268 -1.56 -33.83 0.91
C PRO A 268 -0.88 -33.74 2.28
N LEU A 269 -1.62 -34.04 3.35
CA LEU A 269 -1.15 -33.95 4.73
C LEU A 269 0.19 -34.66 4.96
N ASP A 270 0.32 -35.90 4.46
CA ASP A 270 1.55 -36.69 4.61
C ASP A 270 2.74 -36.08 3.90
N ALA A 271 2.53 -35.45 2.73
CA ALA A 271 3.59 -34.79 2.00
C ALA A 271 4.04 -33.50 2.70
N ILE A 272 3.11 -32.63 3.10
CA ILE A 272 3.47 -31.35 3.73
C ILE A 272 4.09 -31.50 5.13
N THR A 273 3.86 -32.63 5.81
CA THR A 273 4.48 -32.96 7.10
C THR A 273 5.72 -33.86 6.96
N SER A 274 6.16 -34.15 5.73
CA SER A 274 7.37 -34.96 5.51
C SER A 274 8.64 -34.16 5.82
N PRO A 275 9.72 -34.83 6.29
CA PRO A 275 10.98 -34.17 6.59
C PRO A 275 11.57 -33.37 5.40
N GLU A 276 11.33 -33.83 4.17
CA GLU A 276 11.82 -33.18 2.95
C GLU A 276 11.18 -31.83 2.76
N VAL A 277 9.84 -31.75 2.84
CA VAL A 277 9.08 -30.48 2.68
C VAL A 277 9.32 -29.54 3.86
N VAL A 278 9.43 -30.09 5.07
CA VAL A 278 9.76 -29.27 6.26
C VAL A 278 11.13 -28.60 6.10
N ALA A 279 12.11 -29.32 5.49
CA ALA A 279 13.45 -28.80 5.27
C ALA A 279 13.58 -27.76 4.15
N GLU A 280 12.52 -27.52 3.34
CA GLU A 280 12.51 -26.49 2.29
C GLU A 280 12.45 -25.05 2.84
N GLY A 281 12.19 -24.88 4.13
CA GLY A 281 12.16 -23.57 4.80
C GLY A 281 12.26 -23.71 6.30
N ASP A 282 12.15 -22.58 7.02
CA ASP A 282 12.14 -22.61 8.47
C ASP A 282 10.77 -23.11 8.99
N SER A 283 10.81 -24.08 9.92
CA SER A 283 9.59 -24.59 10.57
C SER A 283 8.92 -23.55 11.48
N ASP A 284 9.64 -22.46 11.79
CA ASP A 284 9.18 -21.33 12.59
C ASP A 284 8.68 -20.14 11.75
N ASP A 285 8.57 -20.32 10.42
CA ASP A 285 7.91 -19.37 9.53
C ASP A 285 6.39 -19.33 9.75
N TYR A 286 5.77 -18.21 9.38
CA TYR A 286 4.31 -18.09 9.32
C TYR A 286 3.76 -18.80 8.08
N LEU A 287 2.81 -19.73 8.29
CA LEU A 287 2.34 -20.61 7.22
C LEU A 287 0.83 -20.48 6.96
N GLY A 288 0.48 -20.29 5.68
CA GLY A 288 -0.81 -20.62 5.12
C GLY A 288 -0.74 -22.01 4.49
N ILE A 289 -1.59 -22.94 4.93
CA ILE A 289 -1.56 -24.33 4.47
C ILE A 289 -2.82 -24.64 3.68
N THR A 290 -2.67 -25.22 2.49
CA THR A 290 -3.79 -25.74 1.70
C THR A 290 -3.68 -27.24 1.58
N LEU A 291 -4.55 -27.97 2.26
CA LEU A 291 -4.65 -29.43 2.18
C LEU A 291 -5.39 -29.86 0.91
N THR A 292 -4.82 -30.84 0.19
CA THR A 292 -5.41 -31.39 -1.03
C THR A 292 -5.99 -32.77 -0.87
N ASP A 293 -6.05 -33.28 0.37
CA ASP A 293 -6.64 -34.58 0.68
C ASP A 293 -8.13 -34.60 0.36
N GLU A 294 -8.59 -35.62 -0.38
CA GLU A 294 -10.02 -35.81 -0.69
C GLU A 294 -10.83 -36.25 0.53
N GLU A 295 -10.20 -37.02 1.43
CA GLU A 295 -10.79 -37.43 2.69
C GLU A 295 -10.18 -36.64 3.87
N PRO A 296 -10.99 -36.05 4.74
CA PRO A 296 -10.49 -35.31 5.90
C PRO A 296 -9.73 -36.26 6.86
N ALA A 297 -8.46 -35.99 7.11
CA ALA A 297 -7.72 -36.68 8.16
C ALA A 297 -8.21 -36.19 9.54
N LEU A 298 -8.57 -37.12 10.42
CA LEU A 298 -9.18 -36.84 11.73
C LEU A 298 -8.29 -36.00 12.66
N ASP A 299 -6.98 -36.03 12.46
CA ASP A 299 -5.97 -35.37 13.29
C ASP A 299 -5.08 -34.38 12.51
N ALA A 300 -5.51 -33.94 11.32
CA ALA A 300 -4.73 -33.07 10.43
C ALA A 300 -4.18 -31.84 11.14
N LEU A 301 -5.02 -31.09 11.87
CA LEU A 301 -4.59 -29.88 12.58
C LEU A 301 -3.57 -30.19 13.69
N ALA A 302 -3.69 -31.31 14.38
CA ALA A 302 -2.75 -31.69 15.42
C ALA A 302 -1.39 -32.02 14.82
N ARG A 303 -1.36 -32.79 13.72
CA ARG A 303 -0.12 -33.13 12.98
C ARG A 303 0.55 -31.87 12.43
N ILE A 304 -0.21 -30.98 11.79
CA ILE A 304 0.31 -29.73 11.26
C ILE A 304 0.95 -28.90 12.38
N ARG A 305 0.23 -28.71 13.51
CA ARG A 305 0.71 -27.92 14.65
C ARG A 305 1.89 -28.55 15.39
N SER A 306 2.05 -29.86 15.32
CA SER A 306 3.24 -30.53 15.86
C SER A 306 4.48 -30.38 14.96
N THR A 307 4.27 -30.09 13.68
CA THR A 307 5.33 -29.93 12.69
C THR A 307 5.74 -28.45 12.53
N TYR A 308 4.76 -27.54 12.54
CA TYR A 308 4.93 -26.12 12.29
C TYR A 308 4.40 -25.30 13.45
N SER A 309 5.21 -24.39 13.98
CA SER A 309 4.89 -23.61 15.19
C SER A 309 3.90 -22.45 14.93
N ARG A 310 3.91 -21.87 13.70
CA ARG A 310 3.20 -20.61 13.37
C ARG A 310 2.24 -20.78 12.18
N VAL A 311 1.22 -21.60 12.36
CA VAL A 311 0.19 -21.81 11.33
C VAL A 311 -0.90 -20.74 11.45
N LEU A 312 -1.06 -19.92 10.41
CA LEU A 312 -2.04 -18.83 10.33
C LEU A 312 -3.39 -19.34 9.84
N SER A 313 -3.40 -20.14 8.78
CA SER A 313 -4.62 -20.72 8.22
C SER A 313 -4.39 -22.15 7.73
N VAL A 314 -5.46 -22.94 7.74
CA VAL A 314 -5.51 -24.25 7.09
C VAL A 314 -6.77 -24.29 6.25
N ASP A 315 -6.58 -24.28 4.95
CA ASP A 315 -7.61 -24.34 3.93
C ASP A 315 -7.66 -25.73 3.29
N PHE A 316 -8.78 -26.09 2.68
CA PHE A 316 -8.96 -27.36 2.01
C PHE A 316 -9.30 -27.13 0.53
N ASP A 317 -8.56 -27.77 -0.35
CA ASP A 317 -8.83 -27.75 -1.77
C ASP A 317 -9.06 -29.19 -2.27
N ASN A 318 -10.27 -29.68 -2.10
CA ASN A 318 -10.71 -30.99 -2.55
C ASN A 318 -11.97 -30.88 -3.43
N SER A 319 -12.46 -32.00 -3.94
CA SER A 319 -13.63 -32.03 -4.82
C SER A 319 -14.86 -31.36 -4.19
N ARG A 320 -15.07 -31.49 -2.88
CA ARG A 320 -16.21 -30.92 -2.15
C ARG A 320 -16.08 -29.41 -2.02
N THR A 321 -14.90 -28.90 -1.66
CA THR A 321 -14.67 -27.44 -1.50
C THR A 321 -14.72 -26.72 -2.85
N ARG A 322 -14.26 -27.38 -3.94
CA ARG A 322 -14.37 -26.82 -5.31
C ARG A 322 -15.82 -26.70 -5.77
N VAL A 323 -16.66 -27.67 -5.46
CA VAL A 323 -18.12 -27.59 -5.77
C VAL A 323 -18.77 -26.49 -4.95
N ALA A 324 -18.43 -26.37 -3.65
CA ALA A 324 -18.94 -25.29 -2.80
C ALA A 324 -18.49 -23.90 -3.26
N SER A 325 -17.23 -23.77 -3.68
CA SER A 325 -16.69 -22.52 -4.23
C SER A 325 -17.32 -22.16 -5.57
N ALA A 326 -17.59 -23.14 -6.47
CA ALA A 326 -18.30 -22.91 -7.71
C ALA A 326 -19.76 -22.46 -7.47
N GLN A 327 -20.41 -22.94 -6.41
CA GLN A 327 -21.72 -22.46 -5.99
C GLN A 327 -21.64 -21.06 -5.35
N SER A 328 -20.58 -20.74 -4.64
CA SER A 328 -20.36 -19.42 -4.04
C SER A 328 -19.96 -18.37 -5.08
N SER A 329 -19.22 -18.75 -6.13
CA SER A 329 -18.90 -17.82 -7.23
C SER A 329 -20.16 -17.45 -8.05
N LEU A 330 -21.11 -18.37 -8.17
CA LEU A 330 -22.44 -18.06 -8.70
C LEU A 330 -23.19 -17.06 -7.80
N SER A 331 -23.00 -17.08 -6.49
CA SER A 331 -23.60 -16.09 -5.58
C SER A 331 -22.89 -14.72 -5.65
N HIS A 332 -21.59 -14.66 -5.93
CA HIS A 332 -20.87 -13.40 -6.19
C HIS A 332 -21.23 -12.78 -7.54
N GLU A 333 -21.51 -13.58 -8.57
CA GLU A 333 -22.09 -13.08 -9.80
C GLU A 333 -23.49 -12.49 -9.55
N ILE A 334 -24.27 -13.04 -8.60
CA ILE A 334 -25.57 -12.52 -8.20
C ILE A 334 -25.48 -11.09 -7.61
N GLU A 335 -24.42 -10.75 -6.86
CA GLU A 335 -24.20 -9.38 -6.33
C GLU A 335 -23.89 -8.34 -7.41
N SER A 336 -23.50 -8.76 -8.60
CA SER A 336 -23.20 -7.86 -9.73
C SER A 336 -24.42 -7.58 -10.65
N PHE A 337 -25.55 -8.30 -10.48
CA PHE A 337 -26.74 -8.07 -11.25
C PHE A 337 -27.57 -6.89 -10.74
N ASP A 338 -28.18 -6.17 -11.67
CA ASP A 338 -29.24 -5.21 -11.33
C ASP A 338 -30.34 -5.93 -10.49
N PRO A 339 -30.75 -5.36 -9.35
CA PRO A 339 -31.78 -5.95 -8.49
C PRO A 339 -33.06 -6.34 -9.23
N PHE A 340 -33.39 -5.62 -10.31
CA PHE A 340 -34.54 -5.94 -11.15
C PHE A 340 -34.33 -7.23 -11.96
N GLU A 341 -33.14 -7.40 -12.55
CA GLU A 341 -32.81 -8.61 -13.30
C GLU A 341 -32.74 -9.83 -12.39
N LEU A 342 -32.16 -9.65 -11.18
CA LEU A 342 -32.07 -10.69 -10.16
C LEU A 342 -33.49 -11.18 -9.76
N PHE A 343 -34.39 -10.25 -9.50
CA PHE A 343 -35.79 -10.59 -9.19
C PHE A 343 -36.48 -11.31 -10.35
N GLY A 344 -36.23 -10.90 -11.58
CA GLY A 344 -36.77 -11.55 -12.78
C GLY A 344 -36.33 -13.01 -12.91
N ARG A 345 -35.02 -13.29 -12.66
CA ARG A 345 -34.47 -14.66 -12.67
C ARG A 345 -35.09 -15.51 -11.56
N PHE A 346 -35.13 -14.99 -10.32
CA PHE A 346 -35.75 -15.65 -9.19
C PHE A 346 -37.24 -16.00 -9.49
N TYR A 347 -38.00 -15.05 -10.04
CA TYR A 347 -39.40 -15.26 -10.39
C TYR A 347 -39.57 -16.37 -11.45
N HIS A 348 -38.71 -16.36 -12.47
CA HIS A 348 -38.67 -17.41 -13.50
C HIS A 348 -38.39 -18.79 -12.93
N GLU A 349 -37.39 -18.90 -12.06
CA GLU A 349 -37.02 -20.18 -11.40
C GLU A 349 -38.16 -20.73 -10.53
N GLN A 350 -38.87 -19.86 -9.83
CA GLN A 350 -39.95 -20.27 -8.92
C GLN A 350 -41.27 -20.59 -9.66
N ASN A 351 -41.55 -19.91 -10.78
CA ASN A 351 -42.85 -19.98 -11.44
C ASN A 351 -42.81 -20.65 -12.82
N GLY A 352 -41.63 -20.92 -13.37
CA GLY A 352 -41.43 -21.47 -14.70
C GLY A 352 -41.89 -20.54 -15.83
N ALA A 353 -42.08 -19.23 -15.53
CA ALA A 353 -42.53 -18.23 -16.49
C ALA A 353 -41.95 -16.86 -16.18
N ASP A 354 -41.74 -16.02 -17.20
CA ASP A 354 -41.26 -14.65 -17.04
C ASP A 354 -42.32 -13.71 -16.47
N LEU A 355 -41.85 -12.60 -15.84
CA LEU A 355 -42.72 -11.52 -15.39
C LEU A 355 -43.51 -10.93 -16.54
N THR A 356 -44.81 -10.75 -16.36
CA THR A 356 -45.64 -9.95 -17.26
C THR A 356 -45.27 -8.45 -17.17
N ASP A 357 -45.64 -7.66 -18.19
CA ASP A 357 -45.34 -6.22 -18.22
C ASP A 357 -45.85 -5.48 -16.98
N LYS A 358 -47.05 -5.80 -16.51
CA LYS A 358 -47.62 -5.22 -15.27
C LYS A 358 -46.82 -5.58 -14.02
N GLN A 359 -46.29 -6.80 -13.95
CA GLN A 359 -45.43 -7.23 -12.85
C GLN A 359 -44.06 -6.57 -12.92
N ARG A 360 -43.50 -6.41 -14.12
CA ARG A 360 -42.22 -5.67 -14.31
C ARG A 360 -42.32 -4.23 -13.82
N ASP A 361 -43.42 -3.54 -14.17
CA ASP A 361 -43.64 -2.15 -13.74
C ASP A 361 -43.81 -2.04 -12.22
N LEU A 362 -44.53 -3.01 -11.63
CA LEU A 362 -44.70 -3.06 -10.18
C LEU A 362 -43.36 -3.27 -9.46
N VAL A 363 -42.53 -4.24 -9.90
CA VAL A 363 -41.21 -4.52 -9.31
C VAL A 363 -40.30 -3.31 -9.43
N ARG A 364 -40.25 -2.63 -10.56
CA ARG A 364 -39.47 -1.39 -10.73
C ARG A 364 -39.91 -0.31 -9.75
N SER A 365 -41.22 -0.11 -9.61
CA SER A 365 -41.76 0.87 -8.66
C SER A 365 -41.38 0.55 -7.20
N MET A 366 -41.41 -0.76 -6.81
CA MET A 366 -41.04 -1.20 -5.49
C MET A 366 -39.53 -0.99 -5.21
N LEU A 367 -38.66 -1.33 -6.16
CA LEU A 367 -37.20 -1.15 -6.04
C LEU A 367 -36.82 0.34 -5.96
N GLN A 368 -37.49 1.21 -6.76
CA GLN A 368 -37.30 2.66 -6.66
C GLN A 368 -37.70 3.20 -5.29
N THR A 369 -38.82 2.71 -4.73
CA THR A 369 -39.30 3.13 -3.41
C THR A 369 -38.33 2.67 -2.29
N ALA A 370 -37.79 1.46 -2.39
CA ALA A 370 -36.79 0.94 -1.44
C ALA A 370 -35.49 1.76 -1.47
N HIS A 371 -34.98 2.11 -2.64
CA HIS A 371 -33.77 2.94 -2.78
C HIS A 371 -33.95 4.35 -2.19
N VAL A 372 -35.14 4.94 -2.30
CA VAL A 372 -35.44 6.25 -1.69
C VAL A 372 -35.48 6.16 -0.18
N MET A 373 -35.90 5.03 0.41
CA MET A 373 -35.93 4.83 1.85
C MET A 373 -34.53 4.58 2.46
N GLU A 374 -33.63 3.91 1.75
CA GLU A 374 -32.23 3.73 2.20
C GLU A 374 -31.39 4.99 2.07
N GLY A 375 -31.67 5.85 1.10
CA GLY A 375 -30.98 7.15 0.93
C GLY A 375 -31.41 8.25 1.90
N GLY A 376 -32.46 8.05 2.69
CA GLY A 376 -32.99 9.01 3.66
C GLY A 376 -32.56 8.79 5.12
N ALA A 377 -31.77 7.76 5.38
CA ALA A 377 -31.31 7.41 6.74
C ALA A 377 -29.79 7.41 6.85
N ARG A 378 -29.14 8.55 6.48
CA ARG A 378 -27.75 8.84 6.81
C ARG A 378 -27.58 10.31 7.13
#